data_29ed7b04819c5ef84c79d7a8873f3b95
#
_entry.id   29ed7b04819c5ef84c79d7a8873f3b95
#
_cell.length_a   1.000
_cell.length_b   1.000
_cell.length_c   1.000
_cell.angle_alpha   90.00
_cell.angle_beta   90.00
_cell.angle_gamma   90.00
#
_symmetry.space_group_name_H-M   'P 1'
#
loop_
_entity.id
_entity.type
_entity.pdbx_description
1 polymer ?
#
loop_
_entity_poly.entity_id
_entity_poly.type
_entity_poly.pdbx_seq_one_letter_code
_entity_poly.pdbx_strand_id
1 'polypeptide(L)'
;ILKGVGFTLGIAFFAVILGIIVGTVLALARNYCTNGWTKVFRYIATAYIEVFRNTPLMLWIFIGLVFFPSIEFPQDVSKFLGLSRTELAVLFKAIIALVLFTSSVIAEIIRGGLNSIPKGQFEAAYSQGFNFLQTLWLIILPQTFRNIVPTLLSQVITTVKDTSYIANIATAELMGRTFQLIQISPNFTGLSTQNVSDVFVLCGLACVIYFVINFTLSCVVRHMQKPKKKTAVVAVTE
;
A
#
# COMPACT_ATOMS: atom_id res chain seq x y z
N ILE A 1 -16.27 15.29 5.04
CA ILE A 1 -15.96 14.36 3.93
C ILE A 1 -14.67 14.75 3.22
N LEU A 2 -14.47 15.97 2.69
CA LEU A 2 -13.27 16.36 1.94
C LEU A 2 -11.96 16.16 2.72
N LYS A 3 -11.93 16.52 4.02
CA LYS A 3 -10.78 16.22 4.87
C LYS A 3 -10.51 14.72 4.97
N GLY A 4 -11.56 13.89 5.05
CA GLY A 4 -11.46 12.44 5.05
C GLY A 4 -10.81 11.89 3.77
N VAL A 5 -11.15 12.44 2.60
CA VAL A 5 -10.48 12.10 1.32
C VAL A 5 -8.98 12.37 1.40
N GLY A 6 -8.59 13.54 1.93
CA GLY A 6 -7.18 13.89 2.11
C GLY A 6 -6.44 12.88 3.02
N PHE A 7 -7.07 12.47 4.13
CA PHE A 7 -6.50 11.44 5.01
C PHE A 7 -6.41 10.08 4.32
N THR A 8 -7.45 9.64 3.62
CA THR A 8 -7.43 8.38 2.84
C THR A 8 -6.25 8.34 1.87
N LEU A 9 -6.08 9.39 1.05
CA LEU A 9 -4.99 9.47 0.09
C LEU A 9 -3.62 9.58 0.77
N GLY A 10 -3.51 10.37 1.83
CA GLY A 10 -2.27 10.52 2.61
C GLY A 10 -1.85 9.20 3.26
N ILE A 11 -2.77 8.51 3.93
CA ILE A 11 -2.51 7.20 4.56
C ILE A 11 -2.06 6.19 3.51
N ALA A 12 -2.79 6.08 2.38
CA ALA A 12 -2.45 5.16 1.31
C ALA A 12 -1.07 5.49 0.71
N PHE A 13 -0.75 6.76 0.50
CA PHE A 13 0.56 7.20 -0.01
C PHE A 13 1.70 6.77 0.93
N PHE A 14 1.59 7.08 2.23
CA PHE A 14 2.60 6.68 3.20
C PHE A 14 2.71 5.16 3.33
N ALA A 15 1.58 4.44 3.36
CA ALA A 15 1.57 2.99 3.45
C ALA A 15 2.26 2.33 2.24
N VAL A 16 2.05 2.85 1.03
CA VAL A 16 2.70 2.32 -0.18
C VAL A 16 4.19 2.65 -0.21
N ILE A 17 4.58 3.89 0.09
CA ILE A 17 6.01 4.28 0.07
C ILE A 17 6.82 3.46 1.09
N LEU A 18 6.35 3.41 2.34
CA LEU A 18 7.00 2.60 3.37
C LEU A 18 6.91 1.11 3.04
N GLY A 19 5.78 0.68 2.48
CA GLY A 19 5.57 -0.68 1.99
C GLY A 19 6.56 -1.08 0.89
N ILE A 20 6.90 -0.18 -0.04
CA ILE A 20 7.92 -0.41 -1.07
C ILE A 20 9.31 -0.58 -0.43
N ILE A 21 9.66 0.29 0.53
CA ILE A 21 10.97 0.23 1.21
C ILE A 21 11.11 -1.11 1.95
N VAL A 22 10.18 -1.41 2.85
CA VAL A 22 10.20 -2.66 3.64
C VAL A 22 10.03 -3.87 2.74
N GLY A 23 9.11 -3.83 1.78
CA GLY A 23 8.86 -4.90 0.83
C GLY A 23 10.06 -5.22 -0.05
N THR A 24 10.86 -4.22 -0.43
CA THR A 24 12.11 -4.43 -1.18
C THR A 24 13.11 -5.22 -0.33
N VAL A 25 13.31 -4.83 0.92
CA VAL A 25 14.21 -5.55 1.83
C VAL A 25 13.76 -7.00 2.02
N LEU A 26 12.47 -7.22 2.26
CA LEU A 26 11.91 -8.57 2.42
C LEU A 26 12.04 -9.41 1.15
N ALA A 27 11.78 -8.84 -0.02
CA ALA A 27 11.92 -9.52 -1.30
C ALA A 27 13.37 -9.94 -1.57
N LEU A 28 14.32 -9.05 -1.31
CA LEU A 28 15.75 -9.33 -1.45
C LEU A 28 16.21 -10.39 -0.47
N ALA A 29 15.81 -10.31 0.79
CA ALA A 29 16.14 -11.32 1.80
C ALA A 29 15.59 -12.70 1.39
N ARG A 30 14.32 -12.77 0.94
CA ARG A 30 13.69 -14.02 0.51
C ARG A 30 14.35 -14.61 -0.74
N ASN A 31 14.83 -13.76 -1.66
CA ASN A 31 15.36 -14.21 -2.95
C ASN A 31 16.85 -14.57 -2.92
N TYR A 32 17.66 -13.79 -2.19
CA TYR A 32 19.13 -13.88 -2.27
C TYR A 32 19.83 -14.39 -1.01
N CYS A 33 19.16 -14.41 0.15
CA CYS A 33 19.75 -14.92 1.38
C CYS A 33 19.68 -16.46 1.42
N THR A 34 20.56 -17.15 0.68
CA THR A 34 20.50 -18.62 0.50
C THR A 34 21.59 -19.39 1.22
N ASN A 35 22.67 -18.73 1.70
CA ASN A 35 23.85 -19.39 2.22
C ASN A 35 24.12 -19.12 3.70
N GLY A 36 24.57 -20.14 4.44
CA GLY A 36 25.03 -20.02 5.82
C GLY A 36 24.04 -19.27 6.74
N TRP A 37 24.55 -18.31 7.50
CA TRP A 37 23.78 -17.48 8.44
C TRP A 37 22.72 -16.62 7.76
N THR A 38 22.90 -16.27 6.48
CA THR A 38 21.91 -15.45 5.76
C THR A 38 20.58 -16.17 5.54
N LYS A 39 20.55 -17.52 5.58
CA LYS A 39 19.31 -18.30 5.51
C LYS A 39 18.29 -17.91 6.58
N VAL A 40 18.75 -17.47 7.75
CA VAL A 40 17.87 -17.02 8.84
C VAL A 40 17.01 -15.84 8.38
N PHE A 41 17.61 -14.85 7.71
CA PHE A 41 16.88 -13.72 7.17
C PHE A 41 15.86 -14.12 6.10
N ARG A 42 16.17 -15.12 5.28
CA ARG A 42 15.24 -15.69 4.32
C ARG A 42 14.02 -16.32 5.02
N TYR A 43 14.24 -17.11 6.06
CA TYR A 43 13.13 -17.76 6.79
C TYR A 43 12.28 -16.71 7.50
N ILE A 44 12.88 -15.71 8.14
CA ILE A 44 12.15 -14.62 8.81
C ILE A 44 11.31 -13.85 7.77
N ALA A 45 11.91 -13.45 6.64
CA ALA A 45 11.19 -12.74 5.58
C ALA A 45 10.06 -13.60 4.99
N THR A 46 10.30 -14.90 4.81
CA THR A 46 9.27 -15.83 4.30
C THR A 46 8.13 -15.94 5.30
N ALA A 47 8.42 -16.20 6.58
CA ALA A 47 7.41 -16.30 7.62
C ALA A 47 6.58 -15.01 7.72
N TYR A 48 7.23 -13.85 7.72
CA TYR A 48 6.57 -12.57 7.72
C TYR A 48 5.59 -12.44 6.54
N ILE A 49 6.07 -12.66 5.32
CA ILE A 49 5.25 -12.51 4.11
C ILE A 49 4.07 -13.47 4.13
N GLU A 50 4.28 -14.75 4.46
CA GLU A 50 3.22 -15.75 4.48
C GLU A 50 2.18 -15.47 5.56
N VAL A 51 2.59 -15.04 6.76
CA VAL A 51 1.67 -14.72 7.86
C VAL A 51 0.79 -13.53 7.48
N PHE A 52 1.38 -12.40 7.06
CA PHE A 52 0.60 -11.21 6.76
C PHE A 52 -0.31 -11.38 5.54
N ARG A 53 0.12 -12.09 4.50
CA ARG A 53 -0.68 -12.29 3.28
C ARG A 53 -1.83 -13.27 3.44
N ASN A 54 -1.70 -14.25 4.32
CA ASN A 54 -2.70 -15.28 4.49
C ASN A 54 -3.66 -15.02 5.67
N THR A 55 -3.58 -13.85 6.27
CA THR A 55 -4.46 -13.42 7.36
C THR A 55 -5.17 -12.11 7.03
N PRO A 56 -6.39 -11.87 7.56
CA PRO A 56 -7.15 -10.66 7.25
C PRO A 56 -6.47 -9.39 7.75
N LEU A 57 -6.42 -8.33 6.90
CA LEU A 57 -5.89 -7.02 7.28
C LEU A 57 -6.55 -6.46 8.55
N MET A 58 -7.87 -6.59 8.66
CA MET A 58 -8.62 -6.05 9.80
C MET A 58 -8.13 -6.62 11.13
N LEU A 59 -7.73 -7.89 11.15
CA LEU A 59 -7.15 -8.52 12.33
C LEU A 59 -5.87 -7.80 12.78
N TRP A 60 -4.98 -7.46 11.83
CA TRP A 60 -3.73 -6.74 12.10
C TRP A 60 -3.97 -5.32 12.60
N ILE A 61 -5.01 -4.67 12.12
CA ILE A 61 -5.41 -3.34 12.61
C ILE A 61 -5.82 -3.42 14.08
N PHE A 62 -6.63 -4.41 14.48
CA PHE A 62 -7.00 -4.62 15.89
C PHE A 62 -5.82 -5.05 16.76
N ILE A 63 -4.97 -5.96 16.28
CA ILE A 63 -3.73 -6.33 16.97
C ILE A 63 -2.85 -5.09 17.18
N GLY A 64 -2.68 -4.28 16.14
CA GLY A 64 -1.90 -3.04 16.22
C GLY A 64 -2.47 -2.04 17.22
N LEU A 65 -3.79 -1.93 17.32
CA LEU A 65 -4.44 -1.07 18.31
C LEU A 65 -4.05 -1.44 19.75
N VAL A 66 -3.96 -2.74 20.05
CA VAL A 66 -3.67 -3.27 21.38
C VAL A 66 -2.17 -3.31 21.67
N PHE A 67 -1.38 -3.84 20.75
CA PHE A 67 0.03 -4.18 21.01
C PHE A 67 1.02 -3.10 20.59
N PHE A 68 0.68 -2.19 19.67
CA PHE A 68 1.63 -1.14 19.29
C PHE A 68 1.68 -0.05 20.34
N PRO A 69 2.87 0.50 20.63
CA PRO A 69 3.03 1.56 21.61
C PRO A 69 2.26 2.81 21.18
N SER A 70 1.64 3.47 22.14
CA SER A 70 1.03 4.78 21.91
C SER A 70 2.12 5.84 21.89
N ILE A 71 2.22 6.59 20.79
CA ILE A 71 3.14 7.71 20.66
C ILE A 71 2.38 8.97 21.02
N GLU A 72 2.96 9.79 21.92
CA GLU A 72 2.43 11.11 22.20
C GLU A 72 2.91 12.09 21.13
N PHE A 73 1.96 12.63 20.38
CA PHE A 73 2.24 13.64 19.38
C PHE A 73 2.21 15.05 19.97
N PRO A 74 3.09 15.95 19.50
CA PRO A 74 3.04 17.36 19.86
C PRO A 74 1.67 17.98 19.55
N GLN A 75 1.24 18.91 20.39
CA GLN A 75 -0.08 19.54 20.25
C GLN A 75 -0.22 20.30 18.91
N ASP A 76 0.87 20.84 18.40
CA ASP A 76 0.88 21.58 17.15
C ASP A 76 0.58 20.68 15.94
N VAL A 77 1.10 19.44 15.94
CA VAL A 77 0.81 18.45 14.90
C VAL A 77 -0.66 18.05 14.92
N SER A 78 -1.22 17.81 16.10
CA SER A 78 -2.63 17.44 16.25
C SER A 78 -3.57 18.57 15.80
N LYS A 79 -3.26 19.82 16.18
CA LYS A 79 -3.99 21.01 15.73
C LYS A 79 -3.90 21.22 14.22
N PHE A 80 -2.70 21.07 13.64
CA PHE A 80 -2.51 21.21 12.18
C PHE A 80 -3.34 20.19 11.39
N LEU A 81 -3.40 18.95 11.86
CA LEU A 81 -4.22 17.91 11.24
C LEU A 81 -5.70 18.02 11.58
N GLY A 82 -6.08 18.81 12.60
CA GLY A 82 -7.44 18.95 13.07
C GLY A 82 -7.98 17.66 13.71
N LEU A 83 -7.10 16.90 14.37
CA LEU A 83 -7.38 15.66 15.10
C LEU A 83 -7.03 15.85 16.59
N SER A 84 -7.72 15.12 17.46
CA SER A 84 -7.30 14.99 18.86
C SER A 84 -5.99 14.18 18.97
N ARG A 85 -5.25 14.33 20.05
CA ARG A 85 -4.01 13.56 20.28
C ARG A 85 -4.28 12.05 20.33
N THR A 86 -5.40 11.66 20.93
CA THR A 86 -5.85 10.27 20.99
C THR A 86 -6.20 9.71 19.62
N GLU A 87 -6.96 10.44 18.82
CA GLU A 87 -7.27 10.02 17.43
C GLU A 87 -6.00 9.87 16.59
N LEU A 88 -5.05 10.79 16.74
CA LEU A 88 -3.78 10.73 16.02
C LEU A 88 -2.94 9.52 16.44
N ALA A 89 -2.88 9.20 17.75
CA ALA A 89 -2.18 8.02 18.24
C ALA A 89 -2.81 6.71 17.75
N VAL A 90 -4.14 6.63 17.74
CA VAL A 90 -4.87 5.46 17.21
C VAL A 90 -4.64 5.33 15.70
N LEU A 91 -4.74 6.44 14.97
CA LEU A 91 -4.50 6.46 13.52
C LEU A 91 -3.08 6.01 13.18
N PHE A 92 -2.09 6.43 13.95
CA PHE A 92 -0.70 6.04 13.75
C PHE A 92 -0.50 4.52 13.91
N LYS A 93 -1.12 3.92 14.93
CA LYS A 93 -1.11 2.46 15.12
C LYS A 93 -1.73 1.72 13.92
N ALA A 94 -2.85 2.24 13.42
CA ALA A 94 -3.51 1.70 12.23
C ALA A 94 -2.64 1.80 10.97
N ILE A 95 -1.96 2.93 10.78
CA ILE A 95 -1.03 3.13 9.66
C ILE A 95 0.12 2.12 9.73
N ILE A 96 0.71 1.88 10.91
CA ILE A 96 1.76 0.87 11.06
C ILE A 96 1.23 -0.52 10.65
N ALA A 97 0.05 -0.92 11.12
CA ALA A 97 -0.55 -2.20 10.74
C ALA A 97 -0.77 -2.31 9.22
N LEU A 98 -1.28 -1.23 8.60
CA LEU A 98 -1.46 -1.16 7.15
C LEU A 98 -0.13 -1.23 6.39
N VAL A 99 0.92 -0.55 6.87
CA VAL A 99 2.28 -0.61 6.29
C VAL A 99 2.83 -2.02 6.34
N LEU A 100 2.74 -2.69 7.49
CA LEU A 100 3.22 -4.06 7.66
C LEU A 100 2.50 -5.01 6.71
N PHE A 101 1.18 -4.92 6.63
CA PHE A 101 0.38 -5.72 5.70
C PHE A 101 0.75 -5.42 4.24
N THR A 102 0.72 -4.16 3.83
CA THR A 102 0.99 -3.73 2.45
C THR A 102 2.41 -4.10 2.02
N SER A 103 3.40 -4.00 2.93
CA SER A 103 4.79 -4.39 2.64
C SER A 103 4.94 -5.87 2.29
N SER A 104 4.15 -6.75 2.91
CA SER A 104 4.16 -8.18 2.60
C SER A 104 3.67 -8.48 1.18
N VAL A 105 2.62 -7.77 0.75
CA VAL A 105 2.07 -7.89 -0.62
C VAL A 105 3.05 -7.32 -1.64
N ILE A 106 3.60 -6.14 -1.37
CA ILE A 106 4.60 -5.49 -2.23
C ILE A 106 5.88 -6.31 -2.33
N ALA A 107 6.31 -6.95 -1.24
CA ALA A 107 7.48 -7.84 -1.26
C ALA A 107 7.33 -8.97 -2.30
N GLU A 108 6.13 -9.54 -2.40
CA GLU A 108 5.87 -10.61 -3.37
C GLU A 108 5.78 -10.08 -4.81
N ILE A 109 5.22 -8.87 -5.00
CA ILE A 109 5.23 -8.19 -6.30
C ILE A 109 6.69 -7.96 -6.76
N ILE A 110 7.54 -7.44 -5.87
CA ILE A 110 8.96 -7.20 -6.18
C ILE A 110 9.69 -8.51 -6.45
N ARG A 111 9.44 -9.55 -5.64
CA ARG A 111 10.03 -10.88 -5.85
C ARG A 111 9.65 -11.45 -7.22
N GLY A 112 8.38 -11.33 -7.61
CA GLY A 112 7.93 -11.73 -8.95
C GLY A 112 8.65 -10.96 -10.04
N GLY A 113 8.85 -9.65 -9.86
CA GLY A 113 9.61 -8.81 -10.75
C GLY A 113 11.10 -9.19 -10.83
N LEU A 114 11.76 -9.45 -9.71
CA LEU A 114 13.14 -9.92 -9.69
C LEU A 114 13.31 -11.24 -10.46
N ASN A 115 12.39 -12.15 -10.30
CA ASN A 115 12.41 -13.46 -10.98
C ASN A 115 12.06 -13.36 -12.47
N SER A 116 11.48 -12.25 -12.93
CA SER A 116 11.21 -12.02 -14.36
C SER A 116 12.44 -11.52 -15.14
N ILE A 117 13.52 -11.13 -14.45
CA ILE A 117 14.74 -10.67 -15.10
C ILE A 117 15.52 -11.87 -15.63
N PRO A 118 15.90 -11.89 -16.93
CA PRO A 118 16.67 -12.96 -17.52
C PRO A 118 18.04 -13.14 -16.84
N LYS A 119 18.44 -14.40 -16.62
CA LYS A 119 19.75 -14.74 -16.00
C LYS A 119 20.95 -14.13 -16.74
N GLY A 120 20.85 -13.99 -18.06
CA GLY A 120 21.88 -13.35 -18.88
C GLY A 120 22.24 -11.91 -18.48
N GLN A 121 21.31 -11.19 -17.78
CA GLN A 121 21.64 -9.88 -17.22
C GLN A 121 22.67 -9.96 -16.09
N PHE A 122 22.58 -11.00 -15.27
CA PHE A 122 23.58 -11.28 -14.23
C PHE A 122 24.91 -11.72 -14.83
N GLU A 123 24.86 -12.61 -15.81
CA GLU A 123 26.05 -13.14 -16.50
C GLU A 123 26.80 -12.02 -17.21
N ALA A 124 26.11 -11.17 -17.96
CA ALA A 124 26.68 -10.01 -18.63
C ALA A 124 27.32 -9.01 -17.65
N ALA A 125 26.69 -8.75 -16.52
CA ALA A 125 27.22 -7.87 -15.51
C ALA A 125 28.50 -8.44 -14.87
N TYR A 126 28.52 -9.72 -14.53
CA TYR A 126 29.68 -10.38 -13.97
C TYR A 126 30.86 -10.43 -14.98
N SER A 127 30.57 -10.62 -16.27
CA SER A 127 31.59 -10.58 -17.34
C SER A 127 32.23 -9.19 -17.51
N GLN A 128 31.50 -8.12 -17.08
CA GLN A 128 32.06 -6.76 -17.04
C GLN A 128 32.73 -6.41 -15.70
N GLY A 129 32.86 -7.38 -14.79
CA GLY A 129 33.55 -7.19 -13.51
C GLY A 129 32.66 -6.60 -12.39
N PHE A 130 31.36 -6.46 -12.58
CA PHE A 130 30.45 -6.02 -11.51
C PHE A 130 30.38 -7.09 -10.41
N ASN A 131 30.42 -6.65 -9.15
CA ASN A 131 30.12 -7.54 -8.03
C ASN A 131 28.59 -7.69 -7.87
N PHE A 132 28.16 -8.63 -7.01
CA PHE A 132 26.75 -8.90 -6.78
C PHE A 132 25.93 -7.66 -6.39
N LEU A 133 26.42 -6.83 -5.47
CA LEU A 133 25.72 -5.64 -5.02
C LEU A 133 25.61 -4.59 -6.13
N GLN A 134 26.68 -4.37 -6.89
CA GLN A 134 26.67 -3.46 -8.04
C GLN A 134 25.67 -3.94 -9.10
N THR A 135 25.71 -5.23 -9.44
CA THR A 135 24.76 -5.84 -10.39
C THR A 135 23.33 -5.63 -9.92
N LEU A 136 23.06 -5.90 -8.64
CA LEU A 136 21.72 -5.79 -8.06
C LEU A 136 21.20 -4.34 -8.11
N TRP A 137 21.99 -3.38 -7.63
CA TRP A 137 21.55 -1.98 -7.50
C TRP A 137 21.54 -1.23 -8.82
N LEU A 138 22.54 -1.44 -9.70
CA LEU A 138 22.70 -0.64 -10.91
C LEU A 138 21.97 -1.24 -12.12
N ILE A 139 21.74 -2.56 -12.13
CA ILE A 139 21.21 -3.24 -13.32
C ILE A 139 19.86 -3.91 -13.02
N ILE A 140 19.79 -4.75 -11.99
CA ILE A 140 18.61 -5.61 -11.75
C ILE A 140 17.44 -4.83 -11.15
N LEU A 141 17.65 -4.12 -10.05
CA LEU A 141 16.57 -3.39 -9.38
C LEU A 141 15.91 -2.33 -10.27
N PRO A 142 16.64 -1.48 -11.02
CA PRO A 142 16.01 -0.52 -11.92
C PRO A 142 15.13 -1.17 -12.99
N GLN A 143 15.58 -2.30 -13.55
CA GLN A 143 14.78 -3.06 -14.53
C GLN A 143 13.55 -3.70 -13.86
N THR A 144 13.75 -4.30 -12.68
CA THR A 144 12.66 -4.90 -11.89
C THR A 144 11.58 -3.87 -11.62
N PHE A 145 11.93 -2.70 -11.07
CA PHE A 145 10.95 -1.66 -10.77
C PHE A 145 10.20 -1.19 -12.02
N ARG A 146 10.88 -1.02 -13.15
CA ARG A 146 10.20 -0.67 -14.42
C ARG A 146 9.17 -1.71 -14.83
N ASN A 147 9.47 -2.99 -14.67
CA ASN A 147 8.58 -4.08 -15.05
C ASN A 147 7.35 -4.18 -14.13
N ILE A 148 7.51 -3.89 -12.83
CA ILE A 148 6.44 -4.05 -11.85
C ILE A 148 5.62 -2.78 -11.60
N VAL A 149 6.00 -1.61 -12.16
CA VAL A 149 5.25 -0.35 -11.97
C VAL A 149 3.75 -0.51 -12.18
N PRO A 150 3.24 -1.17 -13.24
CA PRO A 150 1.80 -1.33 -13.43
C PRO A 150 1.14 -2.13 -12.29
N THR A 151 1.83 -3.17 -11.80
CA THR A 151 1.34 -4.00 -10.69
C THR A 151 1.39 -3.24 -9.36
N LEU A 152 2.45 -2.44 -9.13
CA LEU A 152 2.53 -1.56 -7.95
C LEU A 152 1.41 -0.53 -7.95
N LEU A 153 1.10 0.07 -9.09
CA LEU A 153 -0.03 1.01 -9.20
C LEU A 153 -1.37 0.33 -8.92
N SER A 154 -1.55 -0.93 -9.34
CA SER A 154 -2.74 -1.72 -8.98
C SER A 154 -2.80 -1.96 -7.46
N GLN A 155 -1.65 -2.16 -6.81
CA GLN A 155 -1.58 -2.27 -5.36
C GLN A 155 -1.90 -0.94 -4.67
N VAL A 156 -1.52 0.22 -5.23
CA VAL A 156 -1.94 1.54 -4.72
C VAL A 156 -3.47 1.64 -4.67
N ILE A 157 -4.16 1.24 -5.75
CA ILE A 157 -5.63 1.23 -5.80
C ILE A 157 -6.22 0.34 -4.71
N THR A 158 -5.63 -0.83 -4.48
CA THR A 158 -6.05 -1.73 -3.39
C THR A 158 -5.83 -1.08 -2.03
N THR A 159 -4.64 -0.52 -1.79
CA THR A 159 -4.31 0.14 -0.53
C THR A 159 -5.23 1.34 -0.23
N VAL A 160 -5.62 2.13 -1.24
CA VAL A 160 -6.62 3.21 -1.07
C VAL A 160 -7.96 2.65 -0.55
N LYS A 161 -8.40 1.49 -1.05
CA LYS A 161 -9.62 0.83 -0.53
C LYS A 161 -9.40 0.25 0.87
N ASP A 162 -8.23 -0.30 1.13
CA ASP A 162 -7.87 -0.90 2.41
C ASP A 162 -7.83 0.11 3.56
N THR A 163 -7.60 1.41 3.28
CA THR A 163 -7.71 2.45 4.32
C THR A 163 -9.10 2.49 4.97
N SER A 164 -10.15 2.07 4.27
CA SER A 164 -11.52 2.03 4.81
C SER A 164 -11.67 1.11 6.03
N TYR A 165 -10.82 0.10 6.18
CA TYR A 165 -10.81 -0.75 7.39
C TYR A 165 -10.43 0.02 8.66
N ILE A 166 -9.68 1.12 8.52
CA ILE A 166 -9.30 2.00 9.62
C ILE A 166 -10.53 2.69 10.25
N ALA A 167 -11.61 2.85 9.49
CA ALA A 167 -12.88 3.40 10.00
C ALA A 167 -13.42 2.68 11.24
N ASN A 168 -13.04 1.42 11.42
CA ASN A 168 -13.50 0.62 12.57
C ASN A 168 -12.83 1.03 13.90
N ILE A 169 -11.72 1.76 13.85
CA ILE A 169 -10.95 2.17 15.05
C ILE A 169 -10.64 3.66 15.09
N ALA A 170 -10.66 4.35 13.96
CA ALA A 170 -10.36 5.78 13.83
C ALA A 170 -11.30 6.45 12.82
N THR A 171 -11.57 7.71 13.03
CA THR A 171 -12.60 8.45 12.27
C THR A 171 -12.02 9.47 11.30
N ALA A 172 -10.69 9.49 11.13
CA ALA A 172 -10.03 10.54 10.36
C ALA A 172 -10.23 10.40 8.84
N GLU A 173 -10.29 9.17 8.33
CA GLU A 173 -10.38 8.88 6.90
C GLU A 173 -11.83 8.96 6.37
N LEU A 174 -12.01 8.81 5.05
CA LEU A 174 -13.29 9.05 4.37
C LEU A 174 -14.44 8.20 4.94
N MET A 175 -14.25 6.89 5.12
CA MET A 175 -15.30 6.00 5.61
C MET A 175 -15.63 6.28 7.07
N GLY A 176 -14.62 6.54 7.91
CA GLY A 176 -14.81 6.93 9.31
C GLY A 176 -15.57 8.24 9.44
N ARG A 177 -15.28 9.24 8.60
CA ARG A 177 -16.06 10.49 8.54
C ARG A 177 -17.49 10.26 8.06
N THR A 178 -17.69 9.33 7.14
CA THR A 178 -19.04 8.94 6.70
C THR A 178 -19.84 8.32 7.84
N PHE A 179 -19.24 7.40 8.60
CA PHE A 179 -19.89 6.81 9.78
C PHE A 179 -20.20 7.84 10.86
N GLN A 180 -19.31 8.80 11.12
CA GLN A 180 -19.59 9.91 12.02
C GLN A 180 -20.82 10.71 11.58
N LEU A 181 -20.93 11.05 10.31
CA LEU A 181 -22.08 11.79 9.78
C LEU A 181 -23.39 11.00 9.93
N ILE A 182 -23.36 9.70 9.67
CA ILE A 182 -24.52 8.82 9.87
C ILE A 182 -24.95 8.81 11.34
N GLN A 183 -24.00 8.77 12.28
CA GLN A 183 -24.30 8.77 13.72
C GLN A 183 -24.88 10.10 14.21
N ILE A 184 -24.52 11.22 13.59
CA ILE A 184 -24.98 12.57 13.95
C ILE A 184 -26.33 12.89 13.28
N SER A 185 -26.68 12.23 12.17
CA SER A 185 -27.88 12.49 11.37
C SER A 185 -29.18 12.56 12.20
N PRO A 186 -29.43 11.68 13.19
CA PRO A 186 -30.63 11.77 14.03
C PRO A 186 -30.76 13.11 14.76
N ASN A 187 -29.65 13.72 15.17
CA ASN A 187 -29.63 15.00 15.88
C ASN A 187 -30.09 16.18 14.99
N PHE A 188 -29.88 16.08 13.67
CA PHE A 188 -30.32 17.11 12.72
C PHE A 188 -31.75 16.90 12.25
N THR A 189 -32.21 15.66 12.16
CA THR A 189 -33.55 15.31 11.66
C THR A 189 -34.61 15.28 12.77
N GLY A 190 -34.19 15.35 14.05
CA GLY A 190 -35.13 15.25 15.21
C GLY A 190 -35.73 13.85 15.37
N LEU A 191 -35.29 12.86 14.64
CA LEU A 191 -35.70 11.47 14.74
C LEU A 191 -34.90 10.74 15.82
N SER A 192 -35.53 9.85 16.57
CA SER A 192 -34.84 9.06 17.61
C SER A 192 -33.97 7.92 17.06
N THR A 193 -34.04 7.65 15.77
CA THR A 193 -33.34 6.56 15.09
C THR A 193 -32.69 7.05 13.80
N GLN A 194 -31.64 6.37 13.36
CA GLN A 194 -31.01 6.63 12.08
C GLN A 194 -32.00 6.42 10.93
N ASN A 195 -32.12 7.41 10.05
CA ASN A 195 -32.98 7.30 8.89
C ASN A 195 -32.24 6.46 7.80
N VAL A 196 -32.93 5.44 7.30
CA VAL A 196 -32.37 4.55 6.23
C VAL A 196 -31.97 5.37 5.00
N SER A 197 -32.74 6.42 4.66
CA SER A 197 -32.41 7.31 3.55
C SER A 197 -31.04 8.00 3.71
N ASP A 198 -30.74 8.50 4.91
CA ASP A 198 -29.48 9.20 5.19
C ASP A 198 -28.27 8.26 5.08
N VAL A 199 -28.44 7.01 5.55
CA VAL A 199 -27.44 5.97 5.42
C VAL A 199 -27.14 5.69 3.94
N PHE A 200 -28.20 5.50 3.13
CA PHE A 200 -28.04 5.26 1.69
C PHE A 200 -27.36 6.43 0.97
N VAL A 201 -27.77 7.67 1.26
CA VAL A 201 -27.19 8.87 0.64
C VAL A 201 -25.72 9.03 1.01
N LEU A 202 -25.36 8.92 2.30
CA LEU A 202 -24.01 9.13 2.77
C LEU A 202 -23.07 7.99 2.32
N CYS A 203 -23.50 6.74 2.42
CA CYS A 203 -22.73 5.61 1.91
C CYS A 203 -22.61 5.65 0.38
N GLY A 204 -23.69 6.02 -0.32
CA GLY A 204 -23.67 6.20 -1.77
C GLY A 204 -22.68 7.28 -2.20
N LEU A 205 -22.65 8.42 -1.47
CA LEU A 205 -21.67 9.48 -1.73
C LEU A 205 -20.23 9.00 -1.50
N ALA A 206 -19.97 8.29 -0.40
CA ALA A 206 -18.66 7.72 -0.14
C ALA A 206 -18.25 6.72 -1.25
N CYS A 207 -19.19 5.88 -1.70
CA CYS A 207 -18.96 4.94 -2.79
C CYS A 207 -18.59 5.66 -4.10
N VAL A 208 -19.31 6.74 -4.46
CA VAL A 208 -18.99 7.55 -5.63
C VAL A 208 -17.59 8.17 -5.52
N ILE A 209 -17.23 8.70 -4.36
CA ILE A 209 -15.90 9.30 -4.14
C ILE A 209 -14.81 8.24 -4.31
N TYR A 210 -14.93 7.08 -3.64
CA TYR A 210 -13.98 5.98 -3.81
C TYR A 210 -13.91 5.51 -5.27
N PHE A 211 -15.06 5.42 -5.95
CA PHE A 211 -15.10 5.06 -7.36
C PHE A 211 -14.33 6.04 -8.22
N VAL A 212 -14.56 7.36 -8.08
CA VAL A 212 -13.87 8.38 -8.86
C VAL A 212 -12.35 8.32 -8.65
N ILE A 213 -11.90 8.23 -7.38
CA ILE A 213 -10.48 8.14 -7.05
C ILE A 213 -9.84 6.89 -7.69
N ASN A 214 -10.44 5.72 -7.44
CA ASN A 214 -9.87 4.45 -7.91
C ASN A 214 -9.99 4.29 -9.43
N PHE A 215 -11.06 4.82 -10.05
CA PHE A 215 -11.22 4.84 -11.50
C PHE A 215 -10.15 5.70 -12.17
N THR A 216 -9.87 6.89 -11.63
CA THR A 216 -8.80 7.77 -12.13
C THR A 216 -7.44 7.06 -12.07
N LEU A 217 -7.10 6.46 -10.92
CA LEU A 217 -5.88 5.66 -10.77
C LEU A 217 -5.86 4.48 -11.76
N SER A 218 -6.97 3.79 -11.95
CA SER A 218 -7.08 2.67 -12.91
C SER A 218 -6.87 3.11 -14.36
N CYS A 219 -7.31 4.33 -14.73
CA CYS A 219 -7.03 4.88 -16.06
C CYS A 219 -5.54 5.10 -16.27
N VAL A 220 -4.82 5.60 -15.27
CA VAL A 220 -3.36 5.74 -15.31
C VAL A 220 -2.68 4.37 -15.50
N VAL A 221 -3.07 3.36 -14.71
CA VAL A 221 -2.55 1.99 -14.85
C VAL A 221 -2.74 1.45 -16.26
N ARG A 222 -3.97 1.56 -16.79
CA ARG A 222 -4.29 1.09 -18.15
C ARG A 222 -3.48 1.82 -19.23
N HIS A 223 -3.23 3.11 -19.05
CA HIS A 223 -2.40 3.86 -19.99
C HIS A 223 -0.96 3.36 -20.01
N MET A 224 -0.39 3.03 -18.84
CA MET A 224 0.97 2.51 -18.71
C MET A 224 1.12 1.06 -19.22
N GLN A 225 0.04 0.27 -19.18
CA GLN A 225 0.03 -1.12 -19.68
C GLN A 225 -0.13 -1.24 -21.18
N LYS A 226 -0.46 -0.14 -21.90
CA LYS A 226 -0.55 -0.20 -23.35
C LYS A 226 0.80 -0.59 -23.96
N PRO A 227 0.86 -1.64 -24.79
CA PRO A 227 2.10 -2.04 -25.43
C PRO A 227 2.61 -0.87 -26.27
N LYS A 228 3.86 -0.44 -26.02
CA LYS A 228 4.53 0.46 -26.96
C LYS A 228 4.56 -0.25 -28.31
N LYS A 229 3.98 0.36 -29.36
CA LYS A 229 4.08 -0.15 -30.72
C LYS A 229 5.57 -0.42 -30.99
N LYS A 230 5.93 -1.70 -31.15
CA LYS A 230 7.27 -2.05 -31.66
C LYS A 230 7.33 -1.40 -33.03
N THR A 231 8.19 -0.42 -33.20
CA THR A 231 8.59 0.06 -34.53
C THR A 231 9.08 -1.19 -35.25
N ALA A 232 8.37 -1.60 -36.28
CA ALA A 232 8.76 -2.73 -37.10
C ALA A 232 10.16 -2.43 -37.62
N VAL A 233 11.15 -3.16 -37.10
CA VAL A 233 12.45 -3.23 -37.74
C VAL A 233 12.17 -3.91 -39.06
N VAL A 234 12.19 -3.14 -40.13
CA VAL A 234 12.12 -3.63 -41.52
C VAL A 234 13.24 -4.66 -41.63
N ALA A 235 12.86 -5.92 -41.77
CA ALA A 235 13.77 -6.97 -42.15
C ALA A 235 14.23 -6.61 -43.55
N VAL A 236 15.43 -6.09 -43.67
CA VAL A 236 16.12 -6.01 -44.96
C VAL A 236 16.52 -7.45 -45.27
N THR A 237 15.69 -8.09 -46.10
CA THR A 237 16.05 -9.31 -46.82
C THR A 237 16.89 -8.86 -48.01
N GLU A 238 18.18 -9.12 -47.99
CA GLU A 238 18.99 -9.39 -49.17
C GLU A 238 19.58 -10.80 -49.02
#